data_45e9998506e1b14ab0074111d949381f
#
_entry.id   45e9998506e1b14ab0074111d949381f
#
_cell.length_a   1.000
_cell.length_b   1.000
_cell.length_c   1.000
_cell.angle_alpha   90.00
_cell.angle_beta   90.00
_cell.angle_gamma   90.00
#
_symmetry.space_group_name_H-M   'P 1'
#
loop_
_entity.id
_entity.type
_entity.pdbx_description
1 polymer ?
#
loop_
_entity_poly.entity_id
_entity_poly.type
_entity_poly.pdbx_seq_one_letter_code
_entity_poly.pdbx_strand_id
1 'polypeptide(L)'
;IEIQDYGTVTVELDGDAAPITVQNFMDLANAGFYNGLTFHRIIAGFMMQGGDPNGNGTGGSENTIKGEFSANGVENPLSHIRGAISMARAQDMDSASSQFFICHADSTFLDGQYACFGYVTYVMDFVYAICESAQPTDDNGTIPADQQPVITEVRMID
;
A
#
# COMPACT_ATOMS: atom_id res chain seq x y z
N ILE A 1 -4.63 9.14 3.80
CA ILE A 1 -3.18 8.99 4.08
C ILE A 1 -2.53 10.35 3.91
N GLU A 2 -2.09 10.94 5.01
CA GLU A 2 -1.42 12.23 4.97
C GLU A 2 0.10 12.00 4.86
N ILE A 3 0.70 12.63 3.85
CA ILE A 3 2.12 12.45 3.54
C ILE A 3 2.83 13.79 3.69
N GLN A 4 3.86 13.82 4.53
CA GLN A 4 4.63 15.03 4.82
C GLN A 4 5.18 15.65 3.53
N ASP A 5 5.05 16.97 3.39
CA ASP A 5 5.52 17.79 2.26
C ASP A 5 4.72 17.60 0.96
N TYR A 6 3.76 16.67 0.92
CA TYR A 6 2.95 16.43 -0.29
C TYR A 6 1.47 16.77 -0.09
N GLY A 7 0.82 16.16 0.91
CA GLY A 7 -0.60 16.37 1.18
C GLY A 7 -1.32 15.06 1.51
N THR A 8 -2.63 15.07 1.35
CA THR A 8 -3.48 13.93 1.72
C THR A 8 -3.94 13.16 0.48
N VAL A 9 -3.65 11.85 0.49
CA VAL A 9 -4.19 10.90 -0.51
C VAL A 9 -5.43 10.28 0.11
N THR A 10 -6.56 10.45 -0.55
CA THR A 10 -7.84 9.88 -0.11
C THR A 10 -8.09 8.57 -0.84
N VAL A 11 -8.44 7.53 -0.08
CA VAL A 11 -8.68 6.18 -0.60
C VAL A 11 -10.06 5.73 -0.18
N GLU A 12 -10.80 5.12 -1.10
CA GLU A 12 -12.05 4.43 -0.77
C GLU A 12 -11.74 2.94 -0.63
N LEU A 13 -12.05 2.38 0.54
CA LEU A 13 -11.81 0.98 0.86
C LEU A 13 -13.05 0.16 0.53
N ASP A 14 -12.84 -1.03 -0.04
CA ASP A 14 -13.93 -1.92 -0.45
C ASP A 14 -14.00 -3.15 0.47
N GLY A 15 -14.81 -3.02 1.53
CA GLY A 15 -14.99 -4.08 2.51
C GLY A 15 -15.79 -5.28 2.00
N ASP A 16 -16.47 -5.16 0.87
CA ASP A 16 -17.15 -6.30 0.26
C ASP A 16 -16.17 -7.17 -0.52
N ALA A 17 -15.23 -6.57 -1.21
CA ALA A 17 -14.23 -7.29 -1.99
C ALA A 17 -13.15 -7.93 -1.11
N ALA A 18 -12.73 -7.24 -0.04
CA ALA A 18 -11.62 -7.69 0.81
C ALA A 18 -11.90 -7.35 2.29
N PRO A 19 -12.87 -8.01 2.93
CA PRO A 19 -13.30 -7.64 4.28
C PRO A 19 -12.23 -7.77 5.35
N ILE A 20 -11.43 -8.83 5.30
CA ILE A 20 -10.36 -9.06 6.28
C ILE A 20 -9.26 -8.02 6.11
N THR A 21 -8.87 -7.75 4.87
CA THR A 21 -7.84 -6.78 4.53
C THR A 21 -8.23 -5.37 4.96
N VAL A 22 -9.46 -4.97 4.63
CA VAL A 22 -9.99 -3.64 5.00
C VAL A 22 -10.03 -3.49 6.51
N GLN A 23 -10.54 -4.49 7.23
CA GLN A 23 -10.62 -4.44 8.69
C GLN A 23 -9.23 -4.31 9.31
N ASN A 24 -8.27 -5.08 8.82
CA ASN A 24 -6.87 -5.02 9.30
C ASN A 24 -6.27 -3.62 9.07
N PHE A 25 -6.45 -3.08 7.89
CA PHE A 25 -5.93 -1.74 7.57
C PHE A 25 -6.58 -0.66 8.45
N MET A 26 -7.89 -0.73 8.64
CA MET A 26 -8.62 0.21 9.50
C MET A 26 -8.15 0.11 10.96
N ASP A 27 -7.97 -1.10 11.48
CA ASP A 27 -7.51 -1.31 12.86
C ASP A 27 -6.12 -0.73 13.07
N LEU A 28 -5.20 -0.94 12.12
CA LEU A 28 -3.85 -0.39 12.18
C LEU A 28 -3.88 1.14 12.08
N ALA A 29 -4.68 1.69 11.19
CA ALA A 29 -4.84 3.14 11.04
C ALA A 29 -5.38 3.77 12.34
N ASN A 30 -6.43 3.19 12.91
CA ASN A 30 -7.04 3.68 14.15
C ASN A 30 -6.12 3.56 15.37
N ALA A 31 -5.22 2.59 15.36
CA ALA A 31 -4.20 2.43 16.41
C ALA A 31 -3.01 3.37 16.24
N GLY A 32 -2.95 4.15 15.17
CA GLY A 32 -1.82 5.02 14.87
C GLY A 32 -0.58 4.28 14.40
N PHE A 33 -0.72 3.03 13.98
CA PHE A 33 0.41 2.19 13.59
C PHE A 33 1.23 2.80 12.45
N TYR A 34 0.57 3.42 11.48
CA TYR A 34 1.24 3.97 10.30
C TYR A 34 1.88 5.34 10.52
N ASN A 35 1.59 6.01 11.65
CA ASN A 35 2.13 7.34 11.93
C ASN A 35 3.65 7.30 12.03
N GLY A 36 4.33 8.08 11.21
CA GLY A 36 5.80 8.14 11.15
C GLY A 36 6.45 7.08 10.28
N LEU A 37 5.68 6.14 9.72
CA LEU A 37 6.21 5.16 8.78
C LEU A 37 6.41 5.80 7.40
N THR A 38 7.09 5.09 6.51
CA THR A 38 7.55 5.66 5.25
C THR A 38 7.19 4.78 4.06
N PHE A 39 7.36 5.36 2.86
CA PHE A 39 7.38 4.60 1.61
C PHE A 39 8.83 4.28 1.28
N HIS A 40 9.23 3.04 1.47
CA HIS A 40 10.62 2.59 1.35
C HIS A 40 10.97 2.01 -0.03
N ARG A 41 9.95 1.76 -0.87
CA ARG A 41 10.14 1.17 -2.19
C ARG A 41 9.23 1.85 -3.19
N ILE A 42 9.83 2.47 -4.21
CA ILE A 42 9.08 3.24 -5.21
C ILE A 42 9.65 2.94 -6.59
N ILE A 43 8.79 2.49 -7.50
CA ILE A 43 9.14 2.27 -8.90
C ILE A 43 8.17 3.08 -9.76
N ALA A 44 8.68 4.13 -10.40
CA ALA A 44 7.88 4.94 -11.32
C ALA A 44 7.30 4.07 -12.44
N GLY A 45 6.03 4.29 -12.77
CA GLY A 45 5.33 3.46 -13.74
C GLY A 45 4.81 2.14 -13.17
N PHE A 46 5.03 1.88 -11.89
CA PHE A 46 4.54 0.67 -11.21
C PHE A 46 3.79 1.02 -9.92
N MET A 47 4.52 1.26 -8.81
CA MET A 47 3.87 1.47 -7.51
C MET A 47 4.78 2.17 -6.50
N MET A 48 4.16 2.63 -5.40
CA MET A 48 4.87 3.05 -4.20
C MET A 48 4.42 2.20 -3.01
N GLN A 49 5.36 1.63 -2.29
CA GLN A 49 5.13 0.68 -1.19
C GLN A 49 5.64 1.23 0.12
N GLY A 50 4.84 1.08 1.17
CA GLY A 50 5.20 1.56 2.50
C GLY A 50 4.49 0.78 3.60
N GLY A 51 4.54 1.34 4.83
CA GLY A 51 3.88 0.74 5.98
C GLY A 51 4.72 -0.30 6.71
N ASP A 52 6.03 -0.29 6.52
CA ASP A 52 6.97 -1.16 7.22
C ASP A 52 7.62 -0.41 8.39
N PRO A 53 7.46 -0.88 9.65
CA PRO A 53 8.12 -0.25 10.78
C PRO A 53 9.65 -0.19 10.67
N ASN A 54 10.26 -1.11 9.93
CA ASN A 54 11.70 -1.14 9.70
C ASN A 54 12.13 -0.26 8.50
N GLY A 55 11.19 0.14 7.66
CA GLY A 55 11.47 0.99 6.50
C GLY A 55 12.36 0.36 5.43
N ASN A 56 12.41 -0.97 5.33
CA ASN A 56 13.29 -1.68 4.39
C ASN A 56 12.67 -2.94 3.77
N GLY A 57 11.41 -3.20 4.01
CA GLY A 57 10.68 -4.34 3.45
C GLY A 57 10.67 -5.58 4.33
N THR A 58 11.36 -5.58 5.48
CA THR A 58 11.53 -6.77 6.33
C THR A 58 10.54 -6.86 7.48
N GLY A 59 9.85 -5.77 7.82
CA GLY A 59 8.97 -5.70 8.98
C GLY A 59 7.49 -5.73 8.65
N GLY A 60 6.69 -5.70 9.69
CA GLY A 60 5.25 -5.68 9.58
C GLY A 60 4.59 -5.49 10.94
N SER A 61 3.28 -5.64 10.97
CA SER A 61 2.52 -5.65 12.22
C SER A 61 2.53 -7.03 12.87
N GLU A 62 1.99 -7.11 14.08
CA GLU A 62 2.06 -8.33 14.91
C GLU A 62 1.40 -9.55 14.26
N ASN A 63 0.27 -9.34 13.58
CA ASN A 63 -0.54 -10.43 13.04
C ASN A 63 -0.56 -10.39 11.52
N THR A 64 -0.41 -11.56 10.89
CA THR A 64 -0.66 -11.74 9.46
C THR A 64 -2.13 -12.01 9.19
N ILE A 65 -2.55 -11.76 7.96
CA ILE A 65 -3.94 -11.95 7.54
C ILE A 65 -4.01 -12.90 6.35
N LYS A 66 -5.17 -13.52 6.19
CA LYS A 66 -5.46 -14.33 5.00
C LYS A 66 -5.40 -13.46 3.75
N GLY A 67 -4.72 -13.93 2.71
CA GLY A 67 -4.67 -13.27 1.41
C GLY A 67 -5.99 -13.39 0.66
N GLU A 68 -6.65 -12.27 0.43
CA GLU A 68 -7.96 -12.22 -0.22
C GLU A 68 -7.80 -11.99 -1.72
N PHE A 69 -7.41 -13.04 -2.43
CA PHE A 69 -7.24 -13.03 -3.89
C PHE A 69 -7.47 -14.44 -4.46
N SER A 70 -7.73 -14.54 -5.76
CA SER A 70 -8.20 -15.78 -6.38
C SER A 70 -7.21 -16.94 -6.29
N ALA A 71 -5.91 -16.68 -6.38
CA ALA A 71 -4.89 -17.73 -6.23
C ALA A 71 -4.92 -18.39 -4.84
N ASN A 72 -5.50 -17.71 -3.86
CA ASN A 72 -5.68 -18.19 -2.48
C ASN A 72 -7.11 -18.65 -2.19
N GLY A 73 -7.91 -18.85 -3.23
CA GLY A 73 -9.27 -19.35 -3.10
C GLY A 73 -10.32 -18.33 -2.66
N VAL A 74 -10.00 -17.04 -2.70
CA VAL A 74 -10.92 -15.97 -2.34
C VAL A 74 -11.24 -15.14 -3.59
N GLU A 75 -12.52 -15.01 -3.91
CA GLU A 75 -12.93 -14.14 -5.00
C GLU A 75 -12.74 -12.68 -4.62
N ASN A 76 -12.00 -11.94 -5.46
CA ASN A 76 -11.78 -10.52 -5.29
C ASN A 76 -11.85 -9.86 -6.67
N PRO A 77 -12.91 -9.09 -6.97
CA PRO A 77 -13.14 -8.55 -8.32
C PRO A 77 -12.30 -7.31 -8.62
N LEU A 78 -11.59 -6.75 -7.64
CA LEU A 78 -10.83 -5.51 -7.82
C LEU A 78 -9.59 -5.78 -8.67
N SER A 79 -9.29 -4.84 -9.58
CA SER A 79 -8.12 -4.92 -10.44
C SER A 79 -7.06 -3.90 -10.03
N HIS A 80 -5.79 -4.27 -10.23
CA HIS A 80 -4.63 -3.41 -9.94
C HIS A 80 -4.44 -2.39 -11.08
N ILE A 81 -5.45 -1.55 -11.28
CA ILE A 81 -5.34 -0.40 -12.18
C ILE A 81 -4.69 0.78 -11.44
N ARG A 82 -4.34 1.81 -12.16
CA ARG A 82 -3.81 3.05 -11.59
C ARG A 82 -4.69 3.51 -10.41
N GLY A 83 -4.05 3.79 -9.28
CA GLY A 83 -4.73 4.22 -8.07
C GLY A 83 -5.17 3.09 -7.14
N ALA A 84 -5.00 1.83 -7.52
CA ALA A 84 -5.34 0.71 -6.63
C ALA A 84 -4.44 0.71 -5.40
N ILE A 85 -5.03 0.42 -4.23
CA ILE A 85 -4.29 0.14 -3.00
C ILE A 85 -4.41 -1.35 -2.70
N SER A 86 -3.29 -2.00 -2.41
CA SER A 86 -3.20 -3.44 -2.27
C SER A 86 -2.16 -3.81 -1.21
N MET A 87 -2.26 -5.03 -0.67
CA MET A 87 -1.31 -5.48 0.36
C MET A 87 -0.07 -6.09 -0.28
N ALA A 88 1.09 -5.64 0.18
CA ALA A 88 2.33 -6.34 -0.06
C ALA A 88 2.42 -7.59 0.81
N ARG A 89 3.14 -8.59 0.37
CA ARG A 89 3.33 -9.86 1.08
C ARG A 89 4.63 -10.54 0.71
N ALA A 90 5.03 -11.50 1.51
CA ALA A 90 6.10 -12.45 1.18
C ALA A 90 5.55 -13.56 0.25
N GLN A 91 6.29 -14.64 0.03
CA GLN A 91 5.85 -15.74 -0.82
C GLN A 91 4.60 -16.44 -0.29
N ASP A 92 4.51 -16.60 1.03
CA ASP A 92 3.32 -17.19 1.66
C ASP A 92 2.10 -16.30 1.36
N MET A 93 1.04 -16.90 0.87
CA MET A 93 -0.17 -16.17 0.49
C MET A 93 -0.89 -15.53 1.68
N ASP A 94 -0.64 -16.00 2.89
CA ASP A 94 -1.22 -15.48 4.13
C ASP A 94 -0.18 -14.72 4.96
N SER A 95 0.79 -14.08 4.33
CA SER A 95 1.90 -13.39 5.00
C SER A 95 1.74 -11.88 5.09
N ALA A 96 0.72 -11.29 4.48
CA ALA A 96 0.50 -9.86 4.57
C ALA A 96 0.19 -9.43 6.01
N SER A 97 0.68 -8.27 6.42
CA SER A 97 0.36 -7.71 7.74
C SER A 97 0.11 -6.20 7.67
N SER A 98 1.14 -5.37 7.46
CA SER A 98 0.97 -3.91 7.43
C SER A 98 1.43 -3.25 6.15
N GLN A 99 2.39 -3.83 5.42
CA GLN A 99 2.91 -3.20 4.21
C GLN A 99 1.85 -3.19 3.10
N PHE A 100 1.71 -2.05 2.46
CA PHE A 100 0.78 -1.86 1.34
C PHE A 100 1.45 -1.09 0.22
N PHE A 101 0.84 -1.12 -0.96
CA PHE A 101 1.32 -0.30 -2.09
C PHE A 101 0.15 0.36 -2.81
N ILE A 102 0.47 1.48 -3.47
CA ILE A 102 -0.47 2.22 -4.32
C ILE A 102 0.08 2.18 -5.74
N CYS A 103 -0.74 1.74 -6.70
CA CYS A 103 -0.34 1.63 -8.09
C CYS A 103 -0.22 3.01 -8.75
N HIS A 104 0.96 3.31 -9.28
CA HIS A 104 1.21 4.51 -10.08
C HIS A 104 0.64 4.38 -11.50
N ALA A 105 0.60 3.16 -12.02
CA ALA A 105 0.09 2.82 -13.34
C ALA A 105 -0.64 1.48 -13.28
N ASP A 106 -1.37 1.15 -14.36
CA ASP A 106 -2.05 -0.14 -14.46
C ASP A 106 -1.05 -1.28 -14.34
N SER A 107 -1.32 -2.19 -13.39
CA SER A 107 -0.46 -3.32 -13.04
C SER A 107 -1.29 -4.59 -12.92
N THR A 108 -2.11 -4.87 -13.94
CA THR A 108 -3.09 -5.95 -13.93
C THR A 108 -2.47 -7.34 -13.83
N PHE A 109 -1.16 -7.48 -14.08
CA PHE A 109 -0.42 -8.73 -13.86
C PHE A 109 -0.42 -9.16 -12.38
N LEU A 110 -0.79 -8.27 -11.46
CA LEU A 110 -0.92 -8.57 -10.03
C LEU A 110 -2.29 -9.14 -9.65
N ASP A 111 -3.27 -9.03 -10.55
CA ASP A 111 -4.63 -9.47 -10.28
C ASP A 111 -4.66 -10.98 -9.97
N GLY A 112 -5.41 -11.35 -8.94
CA GLY A 112 -5.49 -12.74 -8.50
C GLY A 112 -4.31 -13.21 -7.65
N GLN A 113 -3.27 -12.38 -7.45
CA GLN A 113 -2.06 -12.73 -6.72
C GLN A 113 -1.84 -11.86 -5.48
N TYR A 114 -2.52 -10.72 -5.38
CA TYR A 114 -2.41 -9.76 -4.29
C TYR A 114 -3.78 -9.24 -3.91
N ALA A 115 -3.96 -8.89 -2.63
CA ALA A 115 -5.23 -8.44 -2.09
C ALA A 115 -5.41 -6.95 -2.32
N CYS A 116 -5.95 -6.58 -3.47
CA CYS A 116 -6.42 -5.23 -3.74
C CYS A 116 -7.63 -4.95 -2.85
N PHE A 117 -7.67 -3.80 -2.16
CA PHE A 117 -8.73 -3.53 -1.21
C PHE A 117 -9.33 -2.12 -1.31
N GLY A 118 -8.99 -1.38 -2.35
CA GLY A 118 -9.57 -0.06 -2.59
C GLY A 118 -8.89 0.71 -3.70
N TYR A 119 -9.29 1.96 -3.85
CA TYR A 119 -8.77 2.86 -4.87
C TYR A 119 -8.60 4.28 -4.34
N VAL A 120 -7.58 4.97 -4.83
CA VAL A 120 -7.43 6.41 -4.62
C VAL A 120 -8.59 7.11 -5.30
N THR A 121 -9.25 7.99 -4.55
CA THR A 121 -10.34 8.84 -5.06
C THR A 121 -9.84 10.26 -5.28
N TYR A 122 -10.55 11.03 -6.09
CA TYR A 122 -10.26 12.42 -6.44
C TYR A 122 -9.00 12.58 -7.28
N VAL A 123 -7.82 12.75 -6.66
CA VAL A 123 -6.60 13.10 -7.39
C VAL A 123 -5.45 12.16 -7.09
N MET A 124 -4.69 11.84 -8.13
CA MET A 124 -3.45 11.07 -8.06
C MET A 124 -2.20 11.96 -7.98
N ASP A 125 -2.37 13.28 -7.91
CA ASP A 125 -1.28 14.24 -8.06
C ASP A 125 -0.13 13.99 -7.10
N PHE A 126 -0.43 13.66 -5.84
CA PHE A 126 0.61 13.39 -4.85
C PHE A 126 1.33 12.07 -5.12
N VAL A 127 0.59 11.05 -5.56
CA VAL A 127 1.19 9.75 -5.94
C VAL A 127 2.12 9.96 -7.14
N TYR A 128 1.71 10.71 -8.15
CA TYR A 128 2.55 11.03 -9.29
C TYR A 128 3.78 11.82 -8.87
N ALA A 129 3.61 12.87 -8.07
CA ALA A 129 4.73 13.69 -7.62
C ALA A 129 5.78 12.87 -6.88
N ILE A 130 5.35 11.96 -6.01
CA ILE A 130 6.23 11.08 -5.25
C ILE A 130 6.94 10.10 -6.18
N CYS A 131 6.22 9.41 -7.04
CA CYS A 131 6.81 8.40 -7.93
C CYS A 131 7.75 9.01 -8.96
N GLU A 132 7.42 10.18 -9.51
CA GLU A 132 8.23 10.84 -10.52
C GLU A 132 9.49 11.48 -9.95
N SER A 133 9.47 11.90 -8.68
CA SER A 133 10.64 12.50 -8.02
C SER A 133 11.52 11.47 -7.29
N ALA A 134 11.06 10.25 -7.14
CA ALA A 134 11.81 9.20 -6.43
C ALA A 134 13.11 8.86 -7.14
N GLN A 135 14.16 8.64 -6.34
CA GLN A 135 15.48 8.29 -6.84
C GLN A 135 15.94 6.98 -6.19
N PRO A 136 15.40 5.83 -6.64
CA PRO A 136 15.78 4.55 -6.07
C PRO A 136 17.24 4.23 -6.38
N THR A 137 17.87 3.48 -5.48
CA THR A 137 19.31 3.11 -5.58
C THR A 137 19.52 1.80 -6.31
N ASP A 138 18.44 1.08 -6.65
CA ASP A 138 18.50 -0.18 -7.39
C ASP A 138 17.23 -0.39 -8.22
N ASP A 139 17.20 -1.46 -9.00
CA ASP A 139 16.06 -1.80 -9.86
C ASP A 139 14.85 -2.30 -9.06
N ASN A 140 15.04 -2.64 -7.79
CA ASN A 140 13.94 -3.03 -6.90
C ASN A 140 13.16 -1.83 -6.37
N GLY A 141 13.63 -0.60 -6.60
CA GLY A 141 12.96 0.61 -6.15
C GLY A 141 13.32 1.04 -4.73
N THR A 142 14.43 0.56 -4.20
CA THR A 142 14.88 0.90 -2.84
C THR A 142 15.14 2.38 -2.69
N ILE A 143 14.48 3.02 -1.72
CA ILE A 143 14.66 4.44 -1.41
C ILE A 143 15.49 4.57 -0.14
N PRO A 144 16.59 5.35 -0.17
CA PRO A 144 17.38 5.61 1.04
C PRO A 144 16.53 6.20 2.16
N ALA A 145 16.81 5.82 3.39
CA ALA A 145 15.99 6.19 4.56
C ALA A 145 15.73 7.70 4.67
N ASP A 146 16.73 8.53 4.38
CA ASP A 146 16.62 9.99 4.46
C ASP A 146 15.82 10.62 3.31
N GLN A 147 15.46 9.84 2.30
CA GLN A 147 14.69 10.29 1.14
C GLN A 147 13.29 9.65 1.07
N GLN A 148 12.94 8.81 2.03
CA GLN A 148 11.65 8.14 2.04
C GLN A 148 10.53 9.12 2.42
N PRO A 149 9.45 9.23 1.60
CA PRO A 149 8.28 10.02 1.99
C PRO A 149 7.69 9.49 3.30
N VAL A 150 7.34 10.41 4.20
CA VAL A 150 6.87 10.07 5.56
C VAL A 150 5.36 10.16 5.63
N ILE A 151 4.73 9.12 6.15
CA ILE A 151 3.30 9.12 6.49
C ILE A 151 3.16 9.81 7.84
N THR A 152 2.50 10.96 7.88
CA THR A 152 2.25 11.65 9.15
C THR A 152 1.08 11.03 9.88
N GLU A 153 0.05 10.60 9.14
CA GLU A 153 -1.14 9.97 9.71
C GLU A 153 -1.90 9.19 8.64
N VAL A 154 -2.45 8.06 9.04
CA VAL A 154 -3.55 7.41 8.29
C VAL A 154 -4.78 7.48 9.19
N ARG A 155 -5.82 8.16 8.74
CA ARG A 155 -7.06 8.29 9.51
C ARG A 155 -8.26 7.88 8.68
N MET A 156 -9.23 7.31 9.37
CA MET A 156 -10.51 6.98 8.75
C MET A 156 -11.39 8.22 8.71
N ILE A 157 -11.98 8.44 7.54
CA ILE A 157 -13.04 9.44 7.32
C ILE A 157 -14.21 8.68 6.73
N ASP A 158 -15.43 9.07 7.03
CA ASP A 158 -16.59 8.32 6.51
C ASP A 158 -17.25 8.95 5.31
#